data_b29e97f2124c2308ec9405df642cb315
#
_entry.id   b29e97f2124c2308ec9405df642cb315
#
_cell.length_a   1.000
_cell.length_b   1.000
_cell.length_c   1.000
_cell.angle_alpha   90.00
_cell.angle_beta   90.00
_cell.angle_gamma   90.00
#
_symmetry.space_group_name_H-M   'P 1'
#
loop_
_entity.id
_entity.type
_entity.pdbx_description
1 polymer ?
#
loop_
_entity_poly.entity_id
_entity_poly.type
_entity_poly.pdbx_seq_one_letter_code
_entity_poly.pdbx_strand_id
1 'polypeptide(L)'
;VGSEMCIRDRMSKEGVAPYKDLPDVHNASILYNGMLSPVVGYGIRGCLWYQGEANVDAPDLYMQLFPSLVSDWRKQWGIGEFPFYYAQIAPFNYNKGEGKGNNSAYLREAQVKCLHLIPSSGMIVLTDVGDDRTIHPMEKETVGNRFAYLALGRTYGKKGFSVTGPLYKSMQTEGNKIILSFDEMGKGLTTYRQPLNGFELAGEDRVFHPAHARFGKDAQTVIVSSPEVEHPVAVRYAFKDYVKGCLYNMSGLPASSFRTDNW
;
A
#
# COMPACT_ATOMS: atom_id res chain seq x y z
N VAL A 1 -0.61 14.76 12.96
CA VAL A 1 -1.48 14.01 13.86
C VAL A 1 -0.68 12.80 14.30
N GLY A 2 -0.20 12.80 15.56
CA GLY A 2 0.53 11.68 16.12
C GLY A 2 -0.35 10.44 16.24
N SER A 3 0.24 9.25 16.10
CA SER A 3 -0.44 8.03 16.50
C SER A 3 -0.77 8.10 17.99
N GLU A 4 -1.76 7.37 18.47
CA GLU A 4 -2.11 7.30 19.90
C GLU A 4 -0.91 6.95 20.79
N MET A 5 0.01 6.14 20.29
CA MET A 5 1.26 5.84 20.96
C MET A 5 2.12 7.10 21.19
N CYS A 6 2.19 8.02 20.22
CA CYS A 6 2.93 9.29 20.36
C CYS A 6 2.27 10.23 21.36
N ILE A 7 0.94 10.23 21.44
CA ILE A 7 0.20 11.02 22.43
C ILE A 7 0.44 10.45 23.83
N ARG A 8 0.38 9.16 23.99
CA ARG A 8 0.64 8.44 25.26
C ARG A 8 2.05 8.68 25.78
N ASP A 9 3.07 8.56 24.91
CA ASP A 9 4.48 8.81 25.24
C ASP A 9 4.73 10.26 25.63
N ARG A 10 4.05 11.22 24.99
CA ARG A 10 4.18 12.64 25.31
C ARG A 10 3.55 12.97 26.67
N MET A 11 2.37 12.45 26.94
CA MET A 11 1.70 12.65 28.22
C MET A 11 2.50 12.05 29.39
N SER A 12 3.14 10.89 29.21
CA SER A 12 4.00 10.30 30.22
C SER A 12 5.28 11.10 30.49
N LYS A 13 5.84 11.76 29.47
CA LYS A 13 7.02 12.63 29.59
C LYS A 13 6.71 13.97 30.22
N GLU A 14 5.51 14.48 30.07
CA GLU A 14 5.04 15.75 30.64
C GLU A 14 4.52 15.60 32.09
N GLY A 15 4.67 14.42 32.71
CA GLY A 15 4.25 14.17 34.12
C GLY A 15 2.74 14.18 34.34
N VAL A 16 1.96 14.12 33.24
CA VAL A 16 0.52 13.94 33.34
C VAL A 16 0.25 12.53 33.83
N ALA A 17 -0.37 12.35 34.96
CA ALA A 17 -0.71 11.04 35.53
C ALA A 17 -1.43 10.20 34.47
N PRO A 18 -1.02 8.94 34.24
CA PRO A 18 -1.74 8.08 33.32
C PRO A 18 -3.19 7.99 33.79
N TYR A 19 -4.12 8.33 32.95
CA TYR A 19 -5.54 8.20 33.18
C TYR A 19 -5.87 6.72 33.42
N LYS A 20 -5.87 6.30 34.67
CA LYS A 20 -6.19 4.91 35.07
C LYS A 20 -7.64 4.53 34.75
N ASP A 21 -8.50 5.51 34.52
CA ASP A 21 -9.95 5.34 34.39
C ASP A 21 -10.49 5.73 33.00
N LEU A 22 -9.62 6.01 32.00
CA LEU A 22 -10.13 6.20 30.65
C LEU A 22 -10.49 4.84 30.02
N PRO A 23 -11.64 4.77 29.33
CA PRO A 23 -12.01 3.59 28.56
C PRO A 23 -10.87 3.21 27.62
N ASP A 24 -10.61 1.90 27.50
CA ASP A 24 -9.59 1.39 26.58
C ASP A 24 -9.89 1.88 25.16
N VAL A 25 -8.90 2.45 24.49
CA VAL A 25 -8.98 2.89 23.08
C VAL A 25 -9.41 1.78 22.11
N HIS A 26 -9.27 0.52 22.52
CA HIS A 26 -9.75 -0.64 21.78
C HIS A 26 -11.26 -0.92 21.98
N ASN A 27 -11.93 -0.23 22.88
CA ASN A 27 -13.38 -0.35 23.00
C ASN A 27 -14.08 0.29 21.80
N ALA A 28 -15.14 -0.35 21.33
CA ALA A 28 -15.90 0.13 20.19
C ALA A 28 -16.38 1.58 20.37
N SER A 29 -16.27 2.36 19.31
CA SER A 29 -16.76 3.75 19.20
C SER A 29 -16.05 4.81 20.04
N ILE A 30 -15.08 4.47 20.89
CA ILE A 30 -14.40 5.47 21.74
C ILE A 30 -13.64 6.50 20.89
N LEU A 31 -12.83 6.04 19.94
CA LEU A 31 -12.10 6.93 19.04
C LEU A 31 -13.07 7.75 18.16
N TYR A 32 -14.13 7.12 17.69
CA TYR A 32 -15.17 7.84 16.95
C TYR A 32 -15.78 8.95 17.82
N ASN A 33 -16.25 8.64 19.01
CA ASN A 33 -16.93 9.60 19.89
C ASN A 33 -16.00 10.73 20.35
N GLY A 34 -14.76 10.41 20.69
CA GLY A 34 -13.81 11.38 21.24
C GLY A 34 -13.08 12.24 20.20
N MET A 35 -12.86 11.71 18.99
CA MET A 35 -11.99 12.35 18.02
C MET A 35 -12.70 12.70 16.69
N LEU A 36 -13.56 11.81 16.20
CA LEU A 36 -14.19 12.00 14.90
C LEU A 36 -15.52 12.73 14.98
N SER A 37 -16.42 12.30 15.87
CA SER A 37 -17.74 12.88 16.03
C SER A 37 -17.73 14.41 16.22
N PRO A 38 -16.80 15.01 17.00
CA PRO A 38 -16.72 16.45 17.15
C PRO A 38 -16.40 17.25 15.89
N VAL A 39 -15.83 16.60 14.84
CA VAL A 39 -15.46 17.23 13.59
C VAL A 39 -16.38 16.85 12.42
N VAL A 40 -17.35 15.97 12.65
CA VAL A 40 -18.39 15.65 11.66
C VAL A 40 -19.17 16.90 11.31
N GLY A 41 -19.38 17.12 10.00
CA GLY A 41 -20.03 18.33 9.49
C GLY A 41 -19.08 19.50 9.22
N TYR A 42 -17.80 19.43 9.63
CA TYR A 42 -16.80 20.39 9.17
C TYR A 42 -16.64 20.30 7.64
N GLY A 43 -16.55 21.45 6.97
CA GLY A 43 -16.42 21.50 5.51
C GLY A 43 -15.10 20.88 5.03
N ILE A 44 -15.17 19.74 4.37
CA ILE A 44 -14.01 19.04 3.81
C ILE A 44 -14.15 18.87 2.30
N ARG A 45 -13.04 18.73 1.58
CA ARG A 45 -13.00 18.38 0.16
C ARG A 45 -12.76 16.90 -0.07
N GLY A 46 -12.22 16.19 0.92
CA GLY A 46 -11.85 14.78 0.86
C GLY A 46 -11.13 14.36 2.12
N CYS A 47 -10.75 13.10 2.18
CA CYS A 47 -10.01 12.52 3.29
C CYS A 47 -8.68 11.94 2.80
N LEU A 48 -7.61 12.12 3.60
CA LEU A 48 -6.33 11.44 3.45
C LEU A 48 -6.17 10.49 4.62
N TRP A 49 -6.01 9.20 4.31
CA TRP A 49 -5.99 8.12 5.30
C TRP A 49 -4.67 7.37 5.27
N TYR A 50 -4.03 7.20 6.40
CA TYR A 50 -2.85 6.36 6.52
C TYR A 50 -2.97 5.48 7.76
N GLN A 51 -3.27 4.20 7.56
CA GLN A 51 -3.46 3.19 8.60
C GLN A 51 -3.43 1.79 7.97
N GLY A 52 -3.10 0.79 8.75
CA GLY A 52 -3.19 -0.61 8.34
C GLY A 52 -2.25 -1.53 9.12
N GLU A 53 -1.20 -1.01 9.73
CA GLU A 53 -0.12 -1.79 10.35
C GLU A 53 -0.63 -2.72 11.46
N ALA A 54 -1.64 -2.32 12.21
CA ALA A 54 -2.27 -3.18 13.22
C ALA A 54 -3.18 -4.28 12.64
N ASN A 55 -3.40 -4.28 11.32
CA ASN A 55 -4.30 -5.23 10.64
C ASN A 55 -3.55 -6.24 9.76
N VAL A 56 -2.22 -6.31 9.83
CA VAL A 56 -1.41 -7.18 8.97
C VAL A 56 -1.78 -8.65 9.08
N ASP A 57 -2.27 -9.10 10.23
CA ASP A 57 -2.69 -10.48 10.48
C ASP A 57 -4.14 -10.77 10.06
N ALA A 58 -4.89 -9.76 9.60
CA ALA A 58 -6.30 -9.89 9.23
C ALA A 58 -6.67 -9.14 7.93
N PRO A 59 -5.99 -9.43 6.80
CA PRO A 59 -6.19 -8.70 5.53
C PRO A 59 -7.62 -8.84 4.98
N ASP A 60 -8.25 -10.01 5.13
CA ASP A 60 -9.63 -10.23 4.67
C ASP A 60 -10.65 -9.44 5.49
N LEU A 61 -10.44 -9.33 6.80
CA LEU A 61 -11.26 -8.48 7.66
C LEU A 61 -11.07 -7.00 7.30
N TYR A 62 -9.85 -6.58 6.97
CA TYR A 62 -9.57 -5.22 6.52
C TYR A 62 -10.38 -4.86 5.26
N MET A 63 -10.49 -5.77 4.28
CA MET A 63 -11.31 -5.55 3.08
C MET A 63 -12.81 -5.37 3.36
N GLN A 64 -13.29 -5.81 4.52
CA GLN A 64 -14.68 -5.58 4.95
C GLN A 64 -14.81 -4.29 5.76
N LEU A 65 -13.90 -4.07 6.70
CA LEU A 65 -13.97 -2.94 7.63
C LEU A 65 -13.64 -1.60 6.97
N PHE A 66 -12.63 -1.55 6.09
CA PHE A 66 -12.20 -0.29 5.51
C PHE A 66 -13.25 0.33 4.56
N PRO A 67 -13.87 -0.40 3.62
CA PRO A 67 -14.99 0.13 2.85
C PRO A 67 -16.19 0.54 3.72
N SER A 68 -16.46 -0.21 4.80
CA SER A 68 -17.54 0.10 5.74
C SER A 68 -17.27 1.41 6.48
N LEU A 69 -16.04 1.64 6.94
CA LEU A 69 -15.61 2.89 7.57
C LEU A 69 -15.80 4.08 6.62
N VAL A 70 -15.34 3.96 5.38
CA VAL A 70 -15.48 5.04 4.38
C VAL A 70 -16.95 5.33 4.09
N SER A 71 -17.77 4.29 3.93
CA SER A 71 -19.22 4.44 3.73
C SER A 71 -19.89 5.15 4.91
N ASP A 72 -19.53 4.76 6.15
CA ASP A 72 -20.07 5.39 7.35
C ASP A 72 -19.68 6.87 7.44
N TRP A 73 -18.41 7.21 7.25
CA TRP A 73 -17.97 8.61 7.27
C TRP A 73 -18.68 9.45 6.22
N ARG A 74 -18.85 8.94 5.01
CA ARG A 74 -19.61 9.64 3.96
C ARG A 74 -21.07 9.90 4.35
N LYS A 75 -21.71 8.93 5.01
CA LYS A 75 -23.07 9.10 5.56
C LYS A 75 -23.10 10.17 6.65
N GLN A 76 -22.13 10.15 7.57
CA GLN A 76 -22.05 11.11 8.67
C GLN A 76 -21.85 12.55 8.18
N TRP A 77 -20.98 12.75 7.17
CA TRP A 77 -20.77 14.09 6.59
C TRP A 77 -21.93 14.56 5.70
N GLY A 78 -22.67 13.66 5.09
CA GLY A 78 -23.84 14.01 4.26
C GLY A 78 -23.54 14.81 2.99
N ILE A 79 -22.28 14.84 2.52
CA ILE A 79 -21.83 15.58 1.33
C ILE A 79 -21.57 14.71 0.10
N GLY A 80 -22.10 13.48 0.12
CA GLY A 80 -21.94 12.52 -0.97
C GLY A 80 -20.62 11.75 -0.94
N GLU A 81 -20.24 11.18 -2.10
CA GLU A 81 -19.03 10.38 -2.26
C GLU A 81 -17.77 11.25 -2.39
N PHE A 82 -17.41 11.98 -1.35
CA PHE A 82 -16.17 12.76 -1.35
C PHE A 82 -14.94 11.86 -1.56
N PRO A 83 -13.87 12.39 -2.19
CA PRO A 83 -12.64 11.66 -2.42
C PRO A 83 -12.03 11.12 -1.12
N PHE A 84 -11.70 9.82 -1.12
CA PHE A 84 -11.04 9.16 0.00
C PHE A 84 -9.73 8.54 -0.48
N TYR A 85 -8.61 9.20 -0.18
CA TYR A 85 -7.29 8.76 -0.62
C TYR A 85 -6.53 8.15 0.53
N TYR A 86 -5.87 7.02 0.28
CA TYR A 86 -5.19 6.31 1.34
C TYR A 86 -3.77 5.86 0.95
N ALA A 87 -2.93 5.69 1.95
CA ALA A 87 -1.61 5.15 1.79
C ALA A 87 -1.65 3.63 1.91
N GLN A 88 -1.03 2.93 0.97
CA GLN A 88 -0.64 1.55 1.17
C GLN A 88 0.44 1.53 2.25
N ILE A 89 0.36 0.59 3.21
CA ILE A 89 1.35 0.51 4.28
C ILE A 89 2.76 0.31 3.73
N ALA A 90 3.71 0.98 4.35
CA ALA A 90 5.12 0.86 3.99
C ALA A 90 5.68 -0.51 4.41
N PRO A 91 6.69 -1.06 3.71
CA PRO A 91 7.40 -2.25 4.13
C PRO A 91 8.06 -2.06 5.50
N PHE A 92 7.88 -3.05 6.37
CA PHE A 92 8.49 -3.11 7.69
C PHE A 92 8.77 -4.57 8.06
N ASN A 93 9.84 -4.81 8.81
CA ASN A 93 10.20 -6.17 9.25
C ASN A 93 9.40 -6.57 10.49
N TYR A 94 8.16 -7.02 10.31
CA TYR A 94 7.28 -7.45 11.41
C TYR A 94 7.85 -8.64 12.19
N ASN A 95 8.65 -9.50 11.56
CA ASN A 95 9.19 -10.73 12.15
C ASN A 95 10.61 -10.60 12.73
N LYS A 96 11.09 -9.39 13.01
CA LYS A 96 12.34 -9.07 13.72
C LYS A 96 13.57 -9.93 13.33
N GLY A 97 13.78 -10.14 12.02
CA GLY A 97 15.01 -10.78 11.52
C GLY A 97 14.84 -12.18 10.94
N GLU A 98 13.73 -12.83 11.09
CA GLU A 98 13.52 -14.13 10.44
C GLU A 98 13.23 -14.02 8.94
N GLY A 99 12.93 -12.82 8.43
CA GLY A 99 12.85 -12.49 6.99
C GLY A 99 11.81 -13.27 6.17
N LYS A 100 10.96 -14.05 6.83
CA LYS A 100 10.07 -15.02 6.20
C LYS A 100 8.59 -14.65 6.25
N GLY A 101 8.23 -13.54 6.89
CA GLY A 101 6.84 -13.11 6.99
C GLY A 101 6.37 -12.41 5.72
N ASN A 102 5.12 -12.69 5.35
CA ASN A 102 4.44 -12.06 4.21
C ASN A 102 3.14 -11.36 4.63
N ASN A 103 2.82 -11.30 5.93
CA ASN A 103 1.51 -10.83 6.40
C ASN A 103 1.20 -9.42 5.92
N SER A 104 2.18 -8.52 5.99
CA SER A 104 2.01 -7.15 5.50
C SER A 104 1.87 -7.07 3.96
N ALA A 105 2.43 -8.03 3.22
CA ALA A 105 2.24 -8.13 1.78
C ALA A 105 0.79 -8.50 1.43
N TYR A 106 0.15 -9.38 2.21
CA TYR A 106 -1.27 -9.68 2.07
C TYR A 106 -2.16 -8.47 2.40
N LEU A 107 -1.78 -7.68 3.41
CA LEU A 107 -2.50 -6.44 3.69
C LEU A 107 -2.31 -5.39 2.58
N ARG A 108 -1.11 -5.23 2.01
CA ARG A 108 -0.91 -4.38 0.84
C ARG A 108 -1.76 -4.82 -0.36
N GLU A 109 -1.89 -6.13 -0.57
CA GLU A 109 -2.81 -6.69 -1.58
C GLU A 109 -4.27 -6.33 -1.27
N ALA A 110 -4.71 -6.47 -0.03
CA ALA A 110 -6.05 -6.08 0.42
C ALA A 110 -6.31 -4.59 0.18
N GLN A 111 -5.33 -3.73 0.45
CA GLN A 111 -5.41 -2.30 0.17
C GLN A 111 -5.54 -2.01 -1.34
N VAL A 112 -4.83 -2.74 -2.21
CA VAL A 112 -5.04 -2.64 -3.68
C VAL A 112 -6.47 -3.05 -4.05
N LYS A 113 -6.98 -4.16 -3.52
CA LYS A 113 -8.35 -4.63 -3.76
C LYS A 113 -9.42 -3.61 -3.32
N CYS A 114 -9.17 -2.86 -2.25
CA CYS A 114 -10.05 -1.79 -1.77
C CYS A 114 -10.26 -0.66 -2.80
N LEU A 115 -9.36 -0.46 -3.77
CA LEU A 115 -9.58 0.49 -4.87
C LEU A 115 -10.85 0.19 -5.68
N HIS A 116 -11.21 -1.08 -5.80
CA HIS A 116 -12.42 -1.52 -6.51
C HIS A 116 -13.66 -1.56 -5.62
N LEU A 117 -13.47 -1.60 -4.30
CA LEU A 117 -14.57 -1.68 -3.32
C LEU A 117 -15.04 -0.29 -2.86
N ILE A 118 -14.20 0.73 -2.97
CA ILE A 118 -14.46 2.08 -2.48
C ILE A 118 -14.56 3.03 -3.68
N PRO A 119 -15.76 3.48 -4.08
CA PRO A 119 -15.91 4.50 -5.13
C PRO A 119 -15.17 5.78 -4.76
N SER A 120 -14.76 6.56 -5.76
CA SER A 120 -14.05 7.84 -5.57
C SER A 120 -12.83 7.74 -4.65
N SER A 121 -12.15 6.59 -4.65
CA SER A 121 -10.94 6.37 -3.88
C SER A 121 -9.67 6.47 -4.73
N GLY A 122 -8.53 6.49 -4.06
CA GLY A 122 -7.21 6.40 -4.68
C GLY A 122 -6.17 6.00 -3.64
N MET A 123 -5.11 5.36 -4.09
CA MET A 123 -4.06 4.85 -3.22
C MET A 123 -2.70 5.39 -3.65
N ILE A 124 -1.90 5.82 -2.68
CA ILE A 124 -0.47 6.05 -2.87
C ILE A 124 0.30 4.81 -2.43
N VAL A 125 1.34 4.47 -3.16
CA VAL A 125 2.21 3.32 -2.89
C VAL A 125 3.45 3.78 -2.13
N LEU A 126 3.88 3.01 -1.13
CA LEU A 126 5.00 3.33 -0.24
C LEU A 126 6.07 2.22 -0.18
N THR A 127 6.17 1.37 -1.20
CA THR A 127 7.10 0.23 -1.23
C THR A 127 8.58 0.62 -1.19
N ASP A 128 8.92 1.87 -1.45
CA ASP A 128 10.28 2.41 -1.49
C ASP A 128 10.68 3.24 -0.25
N VAL A 129 9.72 3.59 0.62
CA VAL A 129 9.96 4.45 1.79
C VAL A 129 9.86 3.73 3.13
N GLY A 130 9.76 2.40 3.12
CA GLY A 130 9.76 1.57 4.34
C GLY A 130 11.10 1.56 5.07
N ASP A 131 11.05 1.25 6.35
CA ASP A 131 12.21 1.08 7.21
C ASP A 131 12.12 -0.27 7.93
N ASP A 132 13.25 -0.99 8.07
CA ASP A 132 13.28 -2.31 8.71
C ASP A 132 13.19 -2.24 10.24
N ARG A 133 13.43 -1.06 10.82
CA ARG A 133 13.51 -0.83 12.28
C ARG A 133 12.27 -0.17 12.85
N THR A 134 11.51 0.56 12.03
CA THR A 134 10.31 1.28 12.48
C THR A 134 9.17 1.18 11.47
N ILE A 135 7.95 0.99 11.97
CA ILE A 135 6.73 1.06 11.17
C ILE A 135 6.36 2.48 10.75
N HIS A 136 7.06 3.48 11.28
CA HIS A 136 6.82 4.90 11.00
C HIS A 136 7.89 5.42 10.04
N PRO A 137 7.70 5.36 8.71
CA PRO A 137 8.67 5.86 7.75
C PRO A 137 9.04 7.31 8.03
N MET A 138 10.33 7.62 7.98
CA MET A 138 10.84 8.98 8.20
C MET A 138 10.53 9.92 7.02
N GLU A 139 10.36 9.38 5.83
CA GLU A 139 10.12 10.09 4.55
C GLU A 139 8.70 10.68 4.45
N LYS A 140 8.31 11.50 5.44
CA LYS A 140 6.95 12.09 5.50
C LYS A 140 6.66 13.05 4.36
N GLU A 141 7.68 13.76 3.88
CA GLU A 141 7.56 14.65 2.72
C GLU A 141 7.17 13.85 1.45
N THR A 142 7.81 12.71 1.22
CA THR A 142 7.49 11.83 0.09
C THR A 142 6.03 11.36 0.16
N VAL A 143 5.57 10.95 1.34
CA VAL A 143 4.16 10.56 1.57
C VAL A 143 3.21 11.72 1.26
N GLY A 144 3.50 12.91 1.80
CA GLY A 144 2.71 14.12 1.58
C GLY A 144 2.64 14.53 0.11
N ASN A 145 3.78 14.51 -0.59
CA ASN A 145 3.86 14.84 -2.02
C ASN A 145 3.05 13.85 -2.87
N ARG A 146 3.07 12.54 -2.59
CA ARG A 146 2.26 11.55 -3.30
C ARG A 146 0.76 11.77 -3.10
N PHE A 147 0.32 12.07 -1.88
CA PHE A 147 -1.06 12.48 -1.63
C PHE A 147 -1.43 13.76 -2.37
N ALA A 148 -0.53 14.75 -2.40
CA ALA A 148 -0.76 16.00 -3.15
C ALA A 148 -0.92 15.73 -4.66
N TYR A 149 -0.06 14.91 -5.27
CA TYR A 149 -0.19 14.54 -6.69
C TYR A 149 -1.52 13.84 -6.96
N LEU A 150 -1.90 12.90 -6.11
CA LEU A 150 -3.15 12.18 -6.24
C LEU A 150 -4.35 13.13 -6.16
N ALA A 151 -4.38 14.02 -5.16
CA ALA A 151 -5.44 15.01 -4.99
C ALA A 151 -5.47 16.03 -6.15
N LEU A 152 -4.33 16.59 -6.53
CA LEU A 152 -4.24 17.55 -7.64
C LEU A 152 -4.74 16.94 -8.94
N GLY A 153 -4.38 15.70 -9.24
CA GLY A 153 -4.83 15.05 -10.48
C GLY A 153 -6.29 14.62 -10.44
N ARG A 154 -6.70 13.87 -9.42
CA ARG A 154 -8.05 13.27 -9.39
C ARG A 154 -9.14 14.21 -8.87
N THR A 155 -8.87 15.03 -7.84
CA THR A 155 -9.86 15.94 -7.27
C THR A 155 -9.89 17.30 -7.98
N TYR A 156 -8.70 17.84 -8.28
CA TYR A 156 -8.59 19.20 -8.86
C TYR A 156 -8.34 19.20 -10.37
N GLY A 157 -8.33 18.04 -11.04
CA GLY A 157 -8.27 17.92 -12.48
C GLY A 157 -6.98 18.43 -13.13
N LYS A 158 -5.88 18.57 -12.36
CA LYS A 158 -4.59 18.98 -12.90
C LYS A 158 -4.00 17.85 -13.74
N LYS A 159 -3.37 18.19 -14.86
CA LYS A 159 -2.84 17.25 -15.86
C LYS A 159 -1.33 17.44 -16.03
N GLY A 160 -0.68 16.48 -16.73
CA GLY A 160 0.73 16.57 -17.11
C GLY A 160 1.69 15.80 -16.21
N PHE A 161 1.18 15.07 -15.21
CA PHE A 161 1.96 14.21 -14.33
C PHE A 161 1.17 12.94 -13.96
N SER A 162 1.88 11.89 -13.53
CA SER A 162 1.25 10.68 -13.00
C SER A 162 0.81 10.91 -11.55
N VAL A 163 -0.31 10.31 -11.18
CA VAL A 163 -0.91 10.49 -9.84
C VAL A 163 -0.70 9.31 -8.92
N THR A 164 -0.39 8.13 -9.48
CA THR A 164 -0.05 6.91 -8.75
C THR A 164 1.00 6.11 -9.50
N GLY A 165 1.60 5.11 -8.85
CA GLY A 165 2.57 4.20 -9.44
C GLY A 165 1.94 3.02 -10.17
N PRO A 166 2.75 2.18 -10.84
CA PRO A 166 2.29 1.02 -11.57
C PRO A 166 1.53 0.03 -10.68
N LEU A 167 0.40 -0.45 -11.19
CA LEU A 167 -0.40 -1.51 -10.60
C LEU A 167 -0.39 -2.72 -11.52
N TYR A 168 -0.15 -3.92 -10.97
CA TYR A 168 -0.23 -5.16 -11.74
C TYR A 168 -1.60 -5.30 -12.40
N LYS A 169 -1.60 -5.63 -13.69
CA LYS A 169 -2.81 -5.80 -14.49
C LYS A 169 -3.06 -7.25 -14.88
N SER A 170 -2.07 -7.85 -15.55
CA SER A 170 -2.20 -9.21 -16.09
C SER A 170 -0.83 -9.82 -16.35
N MET A 171 -0.80 -11.14 -16.50
CA MET A 171 0.34 -11.89 -16.94
C MET A 171 0.01 -12.76 -18.15
N GLN A 172 1.03 -13.07 -18.94
CA GLN A 172 1.01 -14.05 -20.02
C GLN A 172 2.24 -14.95 -19.89
N THR A 173 2.06 -16.27 -19.96
CA THR A 173 3.16 -17.23 -19.97
C THR A 173 3.61 -17.50 -21.40
N GLU A 174 4.91 -17.40 -21.65
CA GLU A 174 5.55 -17.71 -22.94
C GLU A 174 6.76 -18.64 -22.70
N GLY A 175 6.55 -19.94 -22.88
CA GLY A 175 7.58 -20.94 -22.58
C GLY A 175 7.99 -20.89 -21.11
N ASN A 176 9.27 -20.64 -20.83
CA ASN A 176 9.83 -20.53 -19.50
C ASN A 176 9.80 -19.10 -18.90
N LYS A 177 8.96 -18.21 -19.43
CA LYS A 177 8.89 -16.80 -19.01
C LYS A 177 7.47 -16.39 -18.73
N ILE A 178 7.32 -15.42 -17.82
CA ILE A 178 6.09 -14.68 -17.62
C ILE A 178 6.29 -13.23 -18.08
N ILE A 179 5.35 -12.72 -18.88
CA ILE A 179 5.27 -11.33 -19.31
C ILE A 179 4.19 -10.65 -18.47
N LEU A 180 4.59 -9.60 -17.76
CA LEU A 180 3.72 -8.82 -16.87
C LEU A 180 3.34 -7.51 -17.51
N SER A 181 2.06 -7.18 -17.45
CA SER A 181 1.50 -5.89 -17.85
C SER A 181 0.99 -5.13 -16.63
N PHE A 182 1.03 -3.79 -16.73
CA PHE A 182 0.67 -2.90 -15.63
C PHE A 182 -0.26 -1.79 -16.12
N ASP A 183 -1.13 -1.33 -15.24
CA ASP A 183 -1.83 -0.07 -15.38
C ASP A 183 -1.04 1.07 -14.67
N GLU A 184 -1.41 2.32 -14.89
CA GLU A 184 -0.83 3.52 -14.26
C GLU A 184 0.70 3.71 -14.51
N MET A 185 1.22 3.16 -15.59
CA MET A 185 2.64 3.28 -15.96
C MET A 185 3.05 4.68 -16.44
N GLY A 186 2.08 5.51 -16.82
CA GLY A 186 2.36 6.80 -17.45
C GLY A 186 3.14 6.63 -18.75
N LYS A 187 4.37 7.18 -18.83
CA LYS A 187 5.23 7.11 -20.01
C LYS A 187 6.05 5.81 -20.11
N GLY A 188 5.94 4.91 -19.14
CA GLY A 188 6.65 3.64 -19.08
C GLY A 188 7.27 3.35 -17.72
N LEU A 189 7.87 2.17 -17.63
CA LEU A 189 8.49 1.64 -16.42
C LEU A 189 9.98 1.99 -16.36
N THR A 190 10.52 2.09 -15.15
CA THR A 190 11.93 2.35 -14.89
C THR A 190 12.37 1.79 -13.54
N THR A 191 13.67 1.60 -13.36
CA THR A 191 14.30 1.33 -12.06
C THR A 191 15.28 2.44 -11.67
N TYR A 192 15.32 3.53 -12.43
CA TYR A 192 16.36 4.56 -12.29
C TYR A 192 17.78 3.99 -12.29
N ARG A 193 18.05 3.02 -13.17
CA ARG A 193 19.33 2.30 -13.35
C ARG A 193 19.72 1.39 -12.18
N GLN A 194 18.81 1.11 -11.26
CA GLN A 194 19.01 0.07 -10.26
C GLN A 194 18.67 -1.30 -10.85
N PRO A 195 19.21 -2.40 -10.31
CA PRO A 195 18.80 -3.75 -10.71
C PRO A 195 17.29 -3.95 -10.49
N LEU A 196 16.63 -4.59 -11.46
CA LEU A 196 15.20 -4.93 -11.37
C LEU A 196 15.06 -6.23 -10.56
N ASN A 197 14.96 -6.10 -9.25
CA ASN A 197 14.95 -7.18 -8.26
C ASN A 197 13.57 -7.38 -7.63
N GLY A 198 13.48 -8.37 -6.72
CA GLY A 198 12.29 -8.62 -5.89
C GLY A 198 11.22 -9.44 -6.59
N PHE A 199 11.55 -10.11 -7.69
CA PHE A 199 10.67 -11.07 -8.36
C PHE A 199 10.99 -12.50 -7.93
N GLU A 200 9.94 -13.29 -7.79
CA GLU A 200 9.98 -14.72 -7.52
C GLU A 200 9.01 -15.44 -8.45
N LEU A 201 9.39 -16.61 -8.97
CA LEU A 201 8.56 -17.46 -9.81
C LEU A 201 8.30 -18.80 -9.13
N ALA A 202 7.12 -19.37 -9.38
CA ALA A 202 6.80 -20.75 -9.02
C ALA A 202 6.26 -21.53 -10.22
N GLY A 203 6.55 -22.81 -10.26
CA GLY A 203 5.92 -23.80 -11.11
C GLY A 203 4.68 -24.42 -10.47
N GLU A 204 4.21 -25.55 -11.00
CA GLU A 204 3.08 -26.30 -10.46
C GLU A 204 3.33 -26.87 -9.05
N ASP A 205 4.58 -27.01 -8.66
CA ASP A 205 5.01 -27.40 -7.31
C ASP A 205 4.73 -26.32 -6.25
N ARG A 206 4.39 -25.09 -6.68
CA ARG A 206 4.10 -23.92 -5.84
C ARG A 206 5.28 -23.43 -4.99
N VAL A 207 6.50 -23.86 -5.33
CA VAL A 207 7.71 -23.39 -4.65
C VAL A 207 8.23 -22.13 -5.36
N PHE A 208 8.37 -21.04 -4.61
CA PHE A 208 8.87 -19.78 -5.16
C PHE A 208 10.39 -19.73 -5.15
N HIS A 209 10.97 -19.50 -6.30
CA HIS A 209 12.40 -19.31 -6.54
C HIS A 209 12.72 -17.88 -6.96
N PRO A 210 13.89 -17.34 -6.59
CA PRO A 210 14.34 -16.05 -7.10
C PRO A 210 14.30 -16.00 -8.64
N ALA A 211 13.89 -14.88 -9.17
CA ALA A 211 13.74 -14.73 -10.61
C ALA A 211 14.46 -13.49 -11.15
N HIS A 212 14.98 -13.62 -12.38
CA HIS A 212 15.53 -12.54 -13.15
C HIS A 212 14.42 -11.79 -13.87
N ALA A 213 14.45 -10.46 -13.79
CA ALA A 213 13.49 -9.62 -14.46
C ALA A 213 14.19 -8.64 -15.39
N ARG A 214 13.57 -8.31 -16.52
CA ARG A 214 14.00 -7.29 -17.45
C ARG A 214 12.80 -6.59 -18.08
N PHE A 215 12.99 -5.37 -18.55
CA PHE A 215 11.94 -4.70 -19.29
C PHE A 215 11.73 -5.36 -20.66
N GLY A 216 10.47 -5.42 -21.08
CA GLY A 216 10.08 -5.73 -22.43
C GLY A 216 10.28 -4.53 -23.36
N LYS A 217 9.71 -4.62 -24.57
CA LYS A 217 9.82 -3.56 -25.58
C LYS A 217 9.27 -2.25 -25.02
N ASP A 218 10.02 -1.16 -25.22
CA ASP A 218 9.64 0.20 -24.84
C ASP A 218 9.31 0.37 -23.33
N ALA A 219 9.83 -0.54 -22.49
CA ALA A 219 9.59 -0.55 -21.03
C ALA A 219 8.10 -0.50 -20.64
N GLN A 220 7.23 -1.15 -21.43
CA GLN A 220 5.79 -1.25 -21.16
C GLN A 220 5.42 -2.53 -20.39
N THR A 221 6.31 -3.51 -20.38
CA THR A 221 6.12 -4.80 -19.71
C THR A 221 7.36 -5.18 -18.92
N VAL A 222 7.21 -6.12 -18.00
CA VAL A 222 8.33 -6.80 -17.33
C VAL A 222 8.30 -8.26 -17.72
N ILE A 223 9.45 -8.80 -18.16
CA ILE A 223 9.64 -10.20 -18.51
C ILE A 223 10.42 -10.85 -17.37
N VAL A 224 9.85 -11.90 -16.78
CA VAL A 224 10.41 -12.59 -15.62
C VAL A 224 10.73 -14.04 -16.00
N SER A 225 11.89 -14.54 -15.59
CA SER A 225 12.31 -15.93 -15.80
C SER A 225 13.22 -16.40 -14.66
N SER A 226 13.25 -17.70 -14.40
CA SER A 226 14.18 -18.32 -13.43
C SER A 226 14.77 -19.58 -14.04
N PRO A 227 16.08 -19.87 -13.85
CA PRO A 227 16.66 -21.13 -14.29
C PRO A 227 16.12 -22.33 -13.48
N GLU A 228 15.57 -22.07 -12.31
CA GLU A 228 15.01 -23.09 -11.41
C GLU A 228 13.54 -23.42 -11.72
N VAL A 229 12.88 -22.66 -12.64
CA VAL A 229 11.46 -22.85 -12.96
C VAL A 229 11.28 -22.92 -14.47
N GLU A 230 11.20 -24.14 -15.01
CA GLU A 230 11.06 -24.38 -16.45
C GLU A 230 9.65 -24.03 -16.96
N HIS A 231 8.62 -24.33 -16.14
CA HIS A 231 7.22 -24.07 -16.47
C HIS A 231 6.57 -23.16 -15.42
N PRO A 232 6.77 -21.81 -15.52
CA PRO A 232 6.25 -20.89 -14.52
C PRO A 232 4.74 -20.71 -14.63
N VAL A 233 4.05 -20.79 -13.50
CA VAL A 233 2.60 -20.61 -13.39
C VAL A 233 2.23 -19.40 -12.53
N ALA A 234 3.16 -18.92 -11.66
CA ALA A 234 2.92 -17.79 -10.79
C ALA A 234 4.15 -16.91 -10.62
N VAL A 235 3.92 -15.63 -10.37
CA VAL A 235 4.94 -14.63 -10.08
C VAL A 235 4.54 -13.78 -8.88
N ARG A 236 5.53 -13.43 -8.05
CA ARG A 236 5.42 -12.46 -6.97
C ARG A 236 6.43 -11.34 -7.17
N TYR A 237 6.04 -10.11 -6.85
CA TYR A 237 6.93 -8.95 -6.83
C TYR A 237 6.84 -8.24 -5.49
N ALA A 238 7.99 -8.08 -4.83
CA ALA A 238 8.10 -7.40 -3.53
C ALA A 238 7.06 -7.91 -2.51
N PHE A 239 6.70 -9.21 -2.59
CA PHE A 239 5.64 -9.81 -1.78
C PHE A 239 6.20 -10.39 -0.48
N LYS A 240 6.81 -9.51 0.35
CA LYS A 240 7.42 -9.82 1.65
C LYS A 240 7.09 -8.71 2.64
N ASP A 241 7.25 -8.96 3.93
CA ASP A 241 7.06 -7.96 4.97
C ASP A 241 7.97 -6.76 4.76
N TYR A 242 9.26 -6.98 4.61
CA TYR A 242 10.23 -5.96 4.29
C TYR A 242 10.96 -6.24 2.99
N VAL A 243 10.81 -5.34 2.06
CA VAL A 243 11.55 -5.31 0.80
C VAL A 243 11.41 -3.91 0.20
N LYS A 244 12.49 -3.31 -0.27
CA LYS A 244 12.41 -2.07 -1.02
C LYS A 244 12.01 -2.34 -2.46
N GLY A 245 10.90 -1.77 -2.89
CA GLY A 245 10.49 -1.80 -4.29
C GLY A 245 11.50 -1.04 -5.16
N CYS A 246 11.79 -1.59 -6.33
CA CYS A 246 12.72 -0.99 -7.31
C CYS A 246 12.05 -0.67 -8.65
N LEU A 247 10.80 -1.05 -8.85
CA LEU A 247 10.04 -0.78 -10.06
C LEU A 247 9.21 0.50 -9.90
N TYR A 248 9.36 1.43 -10.82
CA TYR A 248 8.69 2.73 -10.82
C TYR A 248 8.11 3.03 -12.20
N ASN A 249 7.19 4.00 -12.27
CA ASN A 249 6.94 4.71 -13.51
C ASN A 249 7.96 5.85 -13.71
N MET A 250 8.01 6.41 -14.90
CA MET A 250 8.93 7.51 -15.22
C MET A 250 8.64 8.82 -14.48
N SER A 251 7.58 8.90 -13.70
CA SER A 251 7.26 10.03 -12.82
C SER A 251 7.77 9.84 -11.38
N GLY A 252 8.51 8.76 -11.08
CA GLY A 252 9.07 8.50 -9.77
C GLY A 252 8.12 7.86 -8.76
N LEU A 253 6.99 7.32 -9.22
CA LEU A 253 6.04 6.66 -8.36
C LEU A 253 6.25 5.14 -8.39
N PRO A 254 6.42 4.47 -7.22
CA PRO A 254 6.74 3.06 -7.15
C PRO A 254 5.56 2.16 -7.47
N ALA A 255 5.85 0.97 -7.99
CA ALA A 255 4.87 -0.08 -8.16
C ALA A 255 4.46 -0.69 -6.81
N SER A 256 3.16 -1.04 -6.69
CA SER A 256 2.68 -1.85 -5.58
C SER A 256 3.28 -3.25 -5.64
N SER A 257 3.48 -3.87 -4.47
CA SER A 257 3.73 -5.30 -4.41
C SER A 257 2.51 -6.08 -4.89
N PHE A 258 2.73 -7.23 -5.49
CA PHE A 258 1.65 -8.09 -5.98
C PHE A 258 2.06 -9.56 -6.02
N ARG A 259 1.06 -10.42 -6.11
CA ARG A 259 1.17 -11.83 -6.46
C ARG A 259 0.11 -12.18 -7.52
N THR A 260 0.36 -13.25 -8.26
CA THR A 260 -0.57 -13.77 -9.27
C THR A 260 -1.20 -15.09 -8.85
N ASP A 261 -0.68 -15.68 -7.80
CA ASP A 261 -1.18 -16.90 -7.18
C ASP A 261 -2.34 -16.62 -6.19
N ASN A 262 -2.99 -17.69 -5.74
CA ASN A 262 -4.07 -17.65 -4.74
C ASN A 262 -3.88 -18.69 -3.62
N TRP A 263 -2.68 -19.22 -3.46
CA TRP A 263 -2.31 -20.18 -2.41
C TRP A 263 -1.33 -19.59 -1.39
#